data_5e27d34dc11d876e542519ed55e3af4a
#
_entry.id   5e27d34dc11d876e542519ed55e3af4a
#
_cell.length_a   1.000
_cell.length_b   1.000
_cell.length_c   1.000
_cell.angle_alpha   90.00
_cell.angle_beta   90.00
_cell.angle_gamma   90.00
#
_symmetry.space_group_name_H-M   'P 1'
#
loop_
_entity.id
_entity.type
_entity.pdbx_description
1 polymer ?
#
loop_
_entity_poly.entity_id
_entity_poly.type
_entity_poly.pdbx_seq_one_letter_code
_entity_poly.pdbx_strand_id
1 'polypeptide(L)'
;SLVFMHEGSTANFDRSVADDIELYLYDNNGKNVEMRHIPYEEIKGGKPYFLEQRYTGSIYLIAWILSGDRVDGKAPIVVFNEDNYFTARFAMGERPISRSQSYSGSSQELFLGSLMFDSNPLEEKVINVEVEKMLCSIAVTIKDGNSFKKQYPGKLSMTVAGASDSYHVSKG
;
A
#
# COMPACT_ATOMS: atom_id res chain seq x y z
N SER A 1 -21.10 -5.99 0.11
CA SER A 1 -20.04 -6.06 1.13
C SER A 1 -18.68 -6.33 0.49
N LEU A 2 -17.60 -5.94 1.17
CA LEU A 2 -16.21 -6.16 0.76
C LEU A 2 -15.59 -7.22 1.65
N VAL A 3 -14.80 -8.12 1.07
CA VAL A 3 -14.00 -9.12 1.79
C VAL A 3 -12.56 -8.97 1.33
N PHE A 4 -11.66 -8.67 2.26
CA PHE A 4 -10.24 -8.45 1.95
C PHE A 4 -9.47 -9.75 2.02
N MET A 5 -8.57 -9.93 1.05
CA MET A 5 -7.76 -11.14 0.88
C MET A 5 -6.32 -10.79 0.53
N HIS A 6 -5.41 -11.70 0.82
CA HIS A 6 -4.03 -11.66 0.37
C HIS A 6 -3.61 -13.05 -0.11
N GLU A 7 -2.90 -13.11 -1.25
CA GLU A 7 -2.50 -14.39 -1.87
C GLU A 7 -3.67 -15.39 -2.00
N GLY A 8 -4.83 -14.88 -2.46
CA GLY A 8 -6.03 -15.67 -2.72
C GLY A 8 -6.77 -16.18 -1.49
N SER A 9 -6.43 -15.72 -0.29
CA SER A 9 -7.06 -16.21 0.95
C SER A 9 -7.30 -15.10 1.96
N THR A 10 -8.45 -15.17 2.64
CA THR A 10 -8.75 -14.32 3.80
C THR A 10 -7.88 -14.68 5.01
N ALA A 11 -7.40 -15.93 5.09
CA ALA A 11 -6.52 -16.38 6.18
C ALA A 11 -5.12 -15.76 6.08
N ASN A 12 -4.67 -15.42 4.89
CA ASN A 12 -3.39 -14.75 4.66
C ASN A 12 -3.46 -13.23 4.94
N PHE A 13 -4.68 -12.69 5.04
CA PHE A 13 -4.92 -11.31 5.43
C PHE A 13 -4.94 -11.20 6.96
N ASP A 14 -3.79 -11.39 7.55
CA ASP A 14 -3.58 -11.34 9.01
C ASP A 14 -2.84 -10.05 9.42
N ARG A 15 -2.56 -9.91 10.70
CA ARG A 15 -1.91 -8.71 11.24
C ARG A 15 -0.46 -8.49 10.77
N SER A 16 0.17 -9.49 10.15
CA SER A 16 1.50 -9.35 9.56
C SER A 16 1.46 -8.59 8.23
N VAL A 17 0.31 -8.64 7.56
CA VAL A 17 0.03 -7.96 6.30
C VAL A 17 -0.75 -6.67 6.54
N ALA A 18 -1.71 -6.72 7.47
CA ALA A 18 -2.74 -5.72 7.61
C ALA A 18 -2.60 -4.92 8.90
N ASP A 19 -2.35 -3.65 8.72
CA ASP A 19 -2.83 -2.60 9.62
C ASP A 19 -4.24 -2.16 9.17
N ASP A 20 -4.62 -0.93 9.48
CA ASP A 20 -5.88 -0.37 9.04
C ASP A 20 -5.86 -0.10 7.53
N ILE A 21 -7.01 -0.24 6.89
CA ILE A 21 -7.16 -0.03 5.45
C ILE A 21 -7.64 1.40 5.18
N GLU A 22 -6.99 2.06 4.23
CA GLU A 22 -7.53 3.24 3.59
C GLU A 22 -8.29 2.83 2.33
N LEU A 23 -9.60 3.04 2.32
CA LEU A 23 -10.51 2.67 1.24
C LEU A 23 -11.00 3.93 0.52
N TYR A 24 -10.92 3.91 -0.80
CA TYR A 24 -11.40 4.96 -1.68
C TYR A 24 -12.33 4.38 -2.73
N LEU A 25 -13.50 4.97 -2.90
CA LEU A 25 -14.44 4.62 -3.95
C LEU A 25 -14.58 5.79 -4.92
N TYR A 26 -14.68 5.45 -6.20
CA TYR A 26 -14.80 6.42 -7.28
C TYR A 26 -15.94 6.03 -8.21
N ASP A 27 -16.64 7.03 -8.73
CA ASP A 27 -17.68 6.84 -9.73
C ASP A 27 -17.08 6.47 -11.11
N ASN A 28 -17.95 6.27 -12.09
CA ASN A 28 -17.57 5.94 -13.46
C ASN A 28 -16.75 7.04 -14.18
N ASN A 29 -16.72 8.27 -13.66
CA ASN A 29 -15.90 9.37 -14.15
C ASN A 29 -14.56 9.47 -13.41
N GLY A 30 -14.30 8.55 -12.50
CA GLY A 30 -13.11 8.55 -11.65
C GLY A 30 -13.13 9.59 -10.52
N LYS A 31 -14.28 10.20 -10.24
CA LYS A 31 -14.43 11.15 -9.14
C LYS A 31 -14.57 10.39 -7.82
N ASN A 32 -13.80 10.79 -6.80
CA ASN A 32 -13.92 10.23 -5.47
C ASN A 32 -15.33 10.50 -4.90
N VAL A 33 -16.02 9.46 -4.47
CA VAL A 33 -17.37 9.50 -3.90
C VAL A 33 -17.41 9.07 -2.45
N GLU A 34 -16.41 8.32 -1.99
CA GLU A 34 -16.31 7.90 -0.60
C GLU A 34 -14.85 7.60 -0.24
N MET A 35 -14.48 7.98 0.98
CA MET A 35 -13.21 7.62 1.62
C MET A 35 -13.51 7.06 3.01
N ARG A 36 -12.88 5.94 3.36
CA ARG A 36 -13.02 5.30 4.66
C ARG A 36 -11.69 4.82 5.19
N HIS A 37 -11.50 5.04 6.46
CA HIS A 37 -10.48 4.38 7.25
C HIS A 37 -11.14 3.19 7.96
N ILE A 38 -10.67 1.98 7.66
CA ILE A 38 -11.26 0.73 8.19
C ILE A 38 -10.26 0.10 9.15
N PRO A 39 -10.56 0.08 10.45
CA PRO A 39 -9.73 -0.62 11.42
C PRO A 39 -9.63 -2.11 11.11
N TYR A 40 -8.43 -2.67 11.26
CA TYR A 40 -8.20 -4.11 11.01
C TYR A 40 -9.19 -5.01 11.78
N GLU A 41 -9.54 -4.66 12.99
CA GLU A 41 -10.45 -5.47 13.83
C GLU A 41 -11.87 -5.60 13.23
N GLU A 42 -12.28 -4.70 12.34
CA GLU A 42 -13.58 -4.77 11.66
C GLU A 42 -13.60 -5.80 10.52
N ILE A 43 -12.45 -6.15 9.98
CA ILE A 43 -12.30 -7.03 8.81
C ILE A 43 -11.51 -8.32 9.10
N LYS A 44 -11.03 -8.46 10.30
CA LYS A 44 -10.24 -9.58 10.79
C LYS A 44 -10.91 -10.93 10.52
N GLY A 45 -10.12 -11.90 10.05
CA GLY A 45 -10.60 -13.25 9.80
C GLY A 45 -11.55 -13.37 8.61
N GLY A 46 -11.50 -12.43 7.67
CA GLY A 46 -12.37 -12.42 6.49
C GLY A 46 -13.77 -11.91 6.76
N LYS A 47 -13.96 -11.20 7.87
CA LYS A 47 -15.26 -10.58 8.19
C LYS A 47 -15.62 -9.57 7.11
N PRO A 48 -16.83 -9.66 6.51
CA PRO A 48 -17.25 -8.72 5.48
C PRO A 48 -17.42 -7.31 6.04
N TYR A 49 -16.88 -6.33 5.33
CA TYR A 49 -17.13 -4.92 5.58
C TYR A 49 -18.33 -4.44 4.75
N PHE A 50 -19.30 -3.81 5.39
CA PHE A 50 -20.51 -3.32 4.73
C PHE A 50 -20.36 -1.85 4.40
N LEU A 51 -20.50 -1.52 3.10
CA LEU A 51 -20.59 -0.13 2.67
C LEU A 51 -21.92 0.46 3.14
N GLU A 52 -21.87 1.61 3.78
CA GLU A 52 -23.06 2.30 4.29
C GLU A 52 -23.91 2.87 3.17
N GLN A 53 -23.27 3.35 2.11
CA GLN A 53 -23.95 3.90 0.95
C GLN A 53 -24.17 2.84 -0.12
N ARG A 54 -25.27 3.00 -0.85
CA ARG A 54 -25.60 2.17 -2.00
C ARG A 54 -25.29 2.94 -3.27
N TYR A 55 -24.44 2.37 -4.10
CA TYR A 55 -24.03 2.95 -5.37
C TYR A 55 -24.78 2.31 -6.54
N THR A 56 -24.86 3.01 -7.66
CA THR A 56 -25.44 2.53 -8.91
C THR A 56 -24.43 2.67 -10.03
N GLY A 57 -24.26 1.60 -10.83
CA GLY A 57 -23.34 1.57 -11.95
C GLY A 57 -21.93 1.14 -11.56
N SER A 58 -20.98 1.44 -12.42
CA SER A 58 -19.59 1.03 -12.23
C SER A 58 -18.90 1.87 -11.18
N ILE A 59 -18.31 1.21 -10.22
CA ILE A 59 -17.53 1.79 -9.12
C ILE A 59 -16.10 1.27 -9.22
N TYR A 60 -15.14 2.18 -9.17
CA TYR A 60 -13.74 1.84 -8.99
C TYR A 60 -13.38 1.91 -7.52
N LEU A 61 -12.61 0.94 -7.07
CA LEU A 61 -12.16 0.80 -5.68
C LEU A 61 -10.64 0.81 -5.64
N ILE A 62 -10.10 1.56 -4.69
CA ILE A 62 -8.71 1.48 -4.27
C ILE A 62 -8.71 1.21 -2.77
N ALA A 63 -8.05 0.14 -2.35
CA ALA A 63 -7.79 -0.16 -0.95
C ALA A 63 -6.29 -0.28 -0.75
N TRP A 64 -5.72 0.44 0.21
CA TRP A 64 -4.30 0.35 0.48
C TRP A 64 -3.99 0.31 1.97
N ILE A 65 -2.86 -0.30 2.27
CA ILE A 65 -2.36 -0.50 3.62
C ILE A 65 -0.88 -0.13 3.62
N LEU A 66 -0.49 0.66 4.58
CA LEU A 66 0.91 0.93 4.86
C LEU A 66 1.25 0.29 6.19
N SER A 67 1.83 -0.92 6.14
CA SER A 67 2.23 -1.68 7.31
C SER A 67 3.67 -1.40 7.71
N GLY A 68 3.99 -1.66 8.98
CA GLY A 68 5.33 -1.50 9.54
C GLY A 68 5.43 -0.31 10.50
N ASP A 69 6.47 -0.33 11.33
CA ASP A 69 6.67 0.70 12.34
C ASP A 69 6.76 2.09 11.71
N ARG A 70 5.83 2.93 12.10
CA ARG A 70 5.99 4.37 11.88
C ARG A 70 7.18 4.82 12.69
N VAL A 71 8.29 5.07 12.04
CA VAL A 71 9.46 5.66 12.70
C VAL A 71 9.03 6.99 13.28
N ASP A 72 9.09 7.11 14.60
CA ASP A 72 8.59 8.20 15.43
C ASP A 72 8.59 9.57 14.73
N GLY A 73 7.40 10.15 14.54
CA GLY A 73 7.20 11.52 14.11
C GLY A 73 7.62 11.90 12.69
N LYS A 74 8.02 10.93 11.85
CA LYS A 74 8.42 11.19 10.47
C LYS A 74 7.24 11.00 9.52
N ALA A 75 7.17 11.87 8.50
CA ALA A 75 6.19 11.75 7.44
C ALA A 75 6.25 10.36 6.78
N PRO A 76 5.11 9.80 6.32
CA PRO A 76 5.10 8.52 5.63
C PRO A 76 6.04 8.57 4.42
N ILE A 77 6.71 7.44 4.14
CA ILE A 77 7.61 7.32 2.98
C ILE A 77 6.82 7.45 1.68
N VAL A 78 5.57 7.05 1.71
CA VAL A 78 4.69 7.01 0.55
C VAL A 78 3.55 8.00 0.74
N VAL A 79 3.30 8.81 -0.28
CA VAL A 79 2.18 9.74 -0.34
C VAL A 79 1.22 9.26 -1.42
N PHE A 80 -0.04 9.15 -1.08
CA PHE A 80 -1.11 8.83 -2.01
C PHE A 80 -1.78 10.11 -2.49
N ASN A 81 -1.93 10.24 -3.82
CA ASN A 81 -2.72 11.28 -4.46
C ASN A 81 -4.03 10.66 -4.93
N GLU A 82 -5.15 11.10 -4.34
CA GLU A 82 -6.47 10.48 -4.41
C GLU A 82 -7.49 11.21 -5.29
N ASP A 83 -7.14 12.37 -5.89
CA ASP A 83 -8.10 13.30 -6.51
C ASP A 83 -9.01 12.63 -7.56
N ASN A 84 -8.45 11.73 -8.37
CA ASN A 84 -9.19 11.02 -9.42
C ASN A 84 -8.61 9.62 -9.63
N TYR A 85 -9.47 8.61 -9.81
CA TYR A 85 -9.05 7.22 -10.01
C TYR A 85 -8.02 7.06 -11.14
N PHE A 86 -8.26 7.71 -12.28
CA PHE A 86 -7.41 7.55 -13.47
C PHE A 86 -6.05 8.25 -13.35
N THR A 87 -5.92 9.13 -12.38
CA THR A 87 -4.66 9.83 -12.04
C THR A 87 -4.12 9.44 -10.68
N ALA A 88 -4.86 8.61 -9.92
CA ALA A 88 -4.44 8.17 -8.60
C ALA A 88 -3.08 7.50 -8.64
N ARG A 89 -2.21 7.90 -7.74
CA ARG A 89 -0.83 7.40 -7.68
C ARG A 89 -0.28 7.40 -6.27
N PHE A 90 0.61 6.47 -6.03
CA PHE A 90 1.51 6.49 -4.89
C PHE A 90 2.84 7.09 -5.34
N ALA A 91 3.39 7.99 -4.57
CA ALA A 91 4.69 8.58 -4.80
C ALA A 91 5.54 8.52 -3.53
N MET A 92 6.85 8.41 -3.70
CA MET A 92 7.77 8.57 -2.59
C MET A 92 7.69 10.01 -2.11
N GLY A 93 7.40 10.20 -0.82
CA GLY A 93 7.42 11.51 -0.21
C GLY A 93 8.81 12.16 -0.33
N GLU A 94 8.84 13.47 -0.56
CA GLU A 94 10.10 14.21 -0.54
C GLU A 94 10.77 14.04 0.82
N ARG A 95 11.83 13.26 0.86
CA ARG A 95 12.73 13.26 2.00
C ARG A 95 13.91 14.14 1.66
N PRO A 96 14.26 15.10 2.54
CA PRO A 96 15.55 15.71 2.43
C PRO A 96 16.60 14.57 2.57
N ILE A 97 17.31 14.31 1.49
CA ILE A 97 18.43 13.36 1.49
C ILE A 97 19.54 14.00 2.34
N SER A 98 19.41 13.84 3.64
CA SER A 98 20.55 14.07 4.52
C SER A 98 21.55 12.96 4.24
N ARG A 99 22.67 13.29 3.68
CA ARG A 99 23.79 12.38 3.36
C ARG A 99 24.32 11.58 4.56
N SER A 100 23.77 11.76 5.74
CA SER A 100 24.26 11.18 7.00
C SER A 100 23.26 10.27 7.71
N GLN A 101 22.07 10.02 7.20
CA GLN A 101 21.13 9.12 7.86
C GLN A 101 21.29 7.69 7.36
N SER A 102 21.86 6.84 8.22
CA SER A 102 21.71 5.40 8.11
C SER A 102 20.25 5.04 8.40
N TYR A 103 19.59 4.40 7.46
CA TYR A 103 18.28 3.81 7.68
C TYR A 103 18.45 2.49 8.43
N SER A 104 18.40 2.54 9.75
CA SER A 104 18.16 1.37 10.57
C SER A 104 16.72 1.43 11.04
N GLY A 105 15.80 0.92 10.25
CA GLY A 105 14.40 0.88 10.62
C GLY A 105 13.67 -0.12 9.75
N SER A 106 12.64 -0.75 10.31
CA SER A 106 11.73 -1.61 9.58
C SER A 106 11.21 -0.89 8.34
N SER A 107 11.31 -1.55 7.21
CA SER A 107 10.77 -1.06 5.95
C SER A 107 9.25 -1.01 6.05
N GLN A 108 8.66 0.15 5.83
CA GLN A 108 7.22 0.20 5.60
C GLN A 108 6.89 -0.61 4.36
N GLU A 109 5.83 -1.41 4.44
CA GLU A 109 5.35 -2.21 3.32
C GLU A 109 4.03 -1.64 2.84
N LEU A 110 3.92 -1.41 1.53
CA LEU A 110 2.70 -0.97 0.87
C LEU A 110 2.00 -2.18 0.26
N PHE A 111 0.75 -2.38 0.64
CA PHE A 111 -0.16 -3.31 -0.01
C PHE A 111 -1.27 -2.52 -0.70
N LEU A 112 -1.65 -2.96 -1.88
CA LEU A 112 -2.63 -2.29 -2.72
C LEU A 112 -3.58 -3.29 -3.35
N GLY A 113 -4.88 -3.03 -3.24
CA GLY A 113 -5.95 -3.66 -4.01
C GLY A 113 -6.65 -2.62 -4.85
N SER A 114 -6.85 -2.91 -6.13
CA SER A 114 -7.59 -2.04 -7.03
C SER A 114 -8.47 -2.89 -7.94
N LEU A 115 -9.74 -2.54 -8.02
CA LEU A 115 -10.69 -3.24 -8.88
C LEU A 115 -11.86 -2.34 -9.29
N MET A 116 -12.59 -2.77 -10.30
CA MET A 116 -13.87 -2.20 -10.70
C MET A 116 -14.97 -3.23 -10.45
N PHE A 117 -16.12 -2.77 -9.99
CA PHE A 117 -17.31 -3.60 -9.89
C PHE A 117 -18.56 -2.82 -10.26
N ASP A 118 -19.56 -3.52 -10.78
CA ASP A 118 -20.88 -2.95 -11.01
C ASP A 118 -21.71 -3.08 -9.73
N SER A 119 -22.28 -1.97 -9.31
CA SER A 119 -23.13 -1.88 -8.12
C SER A 119 -24.58 -1.66 -8.52
N ASN A 120 -25.44 -2.50 -7.96
CA ASN A 120 -26.90 -2.37 -8.05
C ASN A 120 -27.45 -2.25 -6.63
N PRO A 121 -28.16 -1.16 -6.28
CA PRO A 121 -28.69 -0.96 -4.93
C PRO A 121 -29.67 -2.04 -4.47
N LEU A 122 -30.25 -2.80 -5.42
CA LEU A 122 -31.22 -3.86 -5.14
C LEU A 122 -30.58 -5.24 -4.94
N GLU A 123 -29.27 -5.36 -5.15
CA GLU A 123 -28.56 -6.62 -5.05
C GLU A 123 -27.54 -6.59 -3.90
N GLU A 124 -27.54 -7.66 -3.12
CA GLU A 124 -26.45 -7.91 -2.18
C GLU A 124 -25.33 -8.68 -2.89
N LYS A 125 -24.16 -8.05 -2.99
CA LYS A 125 -23.00 -8.65 -3.63
C LYS A 125 -21.83 -8.65 -2.67
N VAL A 126 -21.09 -9.76 -2.66
CA VAL A 126 -19.78 -9.86 -2.00
C VAL A 126 -18.71 -9.58 -3.03
N ILE A 127 -17.87 -8.61 -2.75
CA ILE A 127 -16.74 -8.20 -3.59
C ILE A 127 -15.46 -8.63 -2.87
N ASN A 128 -14.70 -9.51 -3.48
CA ASN A 128 -13.38 -9.88 -2.98
C ASN A 128 -12.36 -8.83 -3.41
N VAL A 129 -11.67 -8.26 -2.44
CA VAL A 129 -10.61 -7.26 -2.66
C VAL A 129 -9.28 -7.92 -2.36
N GLU A 130 -8.57 -8.29 -3.41
CA GLU A 130 -7.22 -8.82 -3.29
C GLU A 130 -6.25 -7.67 -3.08
N VAL A 131 -5.43 -7.75 -2.03
CA VAL A 131 -4.37 -6.78 -1.77
C VAL A 131 -3.00 -7.45 -1.97
N GLU A 132 -2.18 -6.81 -2.77
CA GLU A 132 -0.86 -7.31 -3.15
C GLU A 132 0.23 -6.38 -2.63
N LYS A 133 1.37 -6.95 -2.30
CA LYS A 133 2.55 -6.19 -1.88
C LYS A 133 3.16 -5.45 -3.05
N MET A 134 3.24 -4.12 -2.95
CA MET A 134 3.71 -3.24 -4.02
C MET A 134 5.17 -2.82 -3.89
N LEU A 135 5.74 -2.89 -2.69
CA LEU A 135 7.12 -2.48 -2.44
C LEU A 135 8.02 -3.70 -2.34
N CYS A 136 9.13 -3.66 -3.06
CA CYS A 136 10.19 -4.65 -2.97
C CYS A 136 11.31 -4.13 -2.06
N SER A 137 11.89 -5.01 -1.26
CA SER A 137 13.12 -4.74 -0.51
C SER A 137 14.31 -5.39 -1.20
N ILE A 138 15.44 -4.67 -1.22
CA ILE A 138 16.70 -5.19 -1.73
C ILE A 138 17.62 -5.43 -0.53
N ALA A 139 18.01 -6.68 -0.31
CA ALA A 139 19.01 -7.04 0.68
C ALA A 139 20.36 -7.28 -0.01
N VAL A 140 21.38 -6.54 0.40
CA VAL A 140 22.75 -6.71 -0.10
C VAL A 140 23.60 -7.26 1.02
N THR A 141 24.16 -8.45 0.82
CA THR A 141 25.08 -9.08 1.76
C THR A 141 26.50 -9.02 1.20
N ILE A 142 27.40 -8.39 1.94
CA ILE A 142 28.82 -8.38 1.60
C ILE A 142 29.47 -9.56 2.32
N LYS A 143 29.91 -10.55 1.56
CA LYS A 143 30.73 -11.66 2.09
C LYS A 143 32.08 -11.10 2.53
N ASP A 144 32.58 -11.58 3.66
CA ASP A 144 33.87 -11.14 4.24
C ASP A 144 33.91 -9.64 4.59
N GLY A 145 32.77 -9.04 4.98
CA GLY A 145 32.68 -7.62 5.30
C GLY A 145 33.70 -7.09 6.30
N ASN A 146 34.16 -7.93 7.24
CA ASN A 146 35.22 -7.56 8.19
C ASN A 146 36.60 -7.37 7.51
N SER A 147 36.93 -8.26 6.57
CA SER A 147 38.17 -8.14 5.79
C SER A 147 38.14 -6.96 4.83
N PHE A 148 36.96 -6.79 4.17
CA PHE A 148 36.72 -5.65 3.30
C PHE A 148 36.82 -4.32 4.04
N LYS A 149 36.24 -4.20 5.23
CA LYS A 149 36.27 -2.98 6.06
C LYS A 149 37.68 -2.65 6.56
N LYS A 150 38.53 -3.66 6.79
CA LYS A 150 39.93 -3.46 7.13
C LYS A 150 40.72 -2.93 5.95
N GLN A 151 40.48 -3.43 4.76
CA GLN A 151 41.17 -3.06 3.53
C GLN A 151 40.69 -1.69 2.98
N TYR A 152 39.41 -1.39 3.17
CA TYR A 152 38.77 -0.16 2.71
C TYR A 152 38.03 0.54 3.89
N PRO A 153 38.76 1.32 4.70
CA PRO A 153 38.19 1.93 5.92
C PRO A 153 37.18 3.08 5.65
N GLY A 154 36.91 3.38 4.39
CA GLY A 154 35.95 4.40 3.98
C GLY A 154 34.49 4.02 4.21
N LYS A 155 33.58 4.96 3.97
CA LYS A 155 32.13 4.69 3.97
C LYS A 155 31.74 3.94 2.72
N LEU A 156 31.04 2.82 2.89
CA LEU A 156 30.40 2.12 1.79
C LEU A 156 29.10 2.83 1.44
N SER A 157 28.88 3.11 0.17
CA SER A 157 27.59 3.60 -0.33
C SER A 157 27.10 2.70 -1.45
N MET A 158 25.79 2.48 -1.49
CA MET A 158 25.11 1.78 -2.56
C MET A 158 24.10 2.72 -3.19
N THR A 159 24.09 2.78 -4.51
CA THR A 159 23.09 3.54 -5.28
C THR A 159 22.29 2.57 -6.13
N VAL A 160 20.97 2.65 -6.03
CA VAL A 160 20.05 1.95 -6.93
C VAL A 160 19.53 2.97 -7.93
N ALA A 161 19.87 2.78 -9.20
CA ALA A 161 19.41 3.64 -10.29
C ALA A 161 18.28 2.96 -11.07
N GLY A 162 17.36 3.76 -11.64
CA GLY A 162 16.26 3.26 -12.47
C GLY A 162 15.08 2.70 -11.68
N ALA A 163 15.07 2.83 -10.36
CA ALA A 163 13.86 2.54 -9.58
C ALA A 163 12.80 3.62 -9.81
N SER A 164 11.53 3.20 -9.97
CA SER A 164 10.42 4.14 -10.06
C SER A 164 10.16 4.79 -8.72
N ASP A 165 9.92 6.09 -8.70
CA ASP A 165 9.55 6.87 -7.52
C ASP A 165 8.02 6.99 -7.36
N SER A 166 7.27 6.49 -8.32
CA SER A 166 5.81 6.56 -8.30
C SER A 166 5.16 5.34 -8.98
N TYR A 167 3.94 5.02 -8.57
CA TYR A 167 3.11 3.98 -9.11
C TYR A 167 1.70 4.52 -9.40
N HIS A 168 1.22 4.37 -10.64
CA HIS A 168 -0.13 4.75 -11.05
C HIS A 168 -1.07 3.56 -10.89
N VAL A 169 -2.13 3.73 -10.10
CA VAL A 169 -3.06 2.63 -9.75
C VAL A 169 -3.82 2.12 -10.98
N SER A 170 -4.25 3.02 -11.87
CA SER A 170 -5.05 2.67 -13.06
C SER A 170 -4.25 2.08 -14.24
N LYS A 171 -2.93 2.00 -14.12
CA LYS A 171 -2.04 1.51 -15.19
C LYS A 171 -1.37 0.18 -14.86
N GLY A 172 -1.74 -0.42 -13.73
CA GLY A 172 -1.29 -1.74 -13.31
C GLY A 172 -1.96 -2.87 -14.07
#